data_26519c221afd644f9e91f666e21996b0
#
_entry.id   26519c221afd644f9e91f666e21996b0
#
_cell.length_a   1.000
_cell.length_b   1.000
_cell.length_c   1.000
_cell.angle_alpha   90.00
_cell.angle_beta   90.00
_cell.angle_gamma   90.00
#
_symmetry.space_group_name_H-M   'P 1'
#
loop_
_entity.id
_entity.type
_entity.pdbx_description
1 polymer ?
#
loop_
_entity_poly.entity_id
_entity_poly.type
_entity_poly.pdbx_seq_one_letter_code
_entity_poly.pdbx_strand_id
1 'polypeptide(L)'
;MNKEKSKKVSKSNFTILEEMKNINIPNESLKPIEKEIDIVSMFQKLKEILNEKNSDWTLQIGVINYLRRVQKFDKIVFGQFFYGNKMYPKILDLINSVRSSVSKNALLLLNEIFSAISQENKDSLLDLIKATLPLLIPKINSKQSFIKEECKQLLELMSQNVIFPEVLLIILQQMNNSYKAITNPHSKNKDKESEILSDLFIKTAKCLGKEKLLDIPQFNEIIKSLVSFYDLSRNNNGKFCKNILDCLIEIMEKENFYAKIEKCGKKEKEKVENIIAGKTEDNTKKMRATLSSQYFRTKLKEKKKSLKVSKGNDISFDRGNKSVSIKIMTKNKEAMIVNKKNNLIRPQHNDENVQKNN
;
A
#
# COMPACT_ATOMS: atom_id res chain seq x y z
N MET A 1 -38.31 -33.13 24.03
CA MET A 1 -37.04 -32.86 23.38
C MET A 1 -36.80 -31.41 22.90
N ASN A 2 -37.83 -30.57 22.75
CA ASN A 2 -37.68 -29.21 22.20
C ASN A 2 -37.27 -28.12 23.22
N LYS A 3 -37.37 -28.31 24.52
CA LYS A 3 -37.04 -27.31 25.56
C LYS A 3 -35.53 -27.22 25.87
N GLU A 4 -34.76 -28.30 25.67
CA GLU A 4 -33.29 -28.27 25.92
C GLU A 4 -32.53 -27.58 24.76
N LYS A 5 -32.97 -27.72 23.49
CA LYS A 5 -32.35 -27.01 22.35
C LYS A 5 -32.54 -25.50 22.45
N SER A 6 -33.68 -25.00 22.93
CA SER A 6 -33.92 -23.58 23.12
C SER A 6 -33.08 -22.96 24.25
N LYS A 7 -32.77 -23.70 25.30
CA LYS A 7 -31.88 -23.25 26.41
C LYS A 7 -30.42 -23.16 26.00
N LYS A 8 -29.91 -24.09 25.16
CA LYS A 8 -28.52 -24.00 24.64
C LYS A 8 -28.29 -22.82 23.70
N VAL A 9 -29.23 -22.53 22.80
CA VAL A 9 -29.18 -21.37 21.95
C VAL A 9 -29.20 -20.05 22.76
N SER A 10 -29.93 -19.99 23.88
CA SER A 10 -29.95 -18.79 24.73
C SER A 10 -28.64 -18.52 25.47
N LYS A 11 -27.91 -19.56 25.93
CA LYS A 11 -26.61 -19.40 26.62
C LYS A 11 -25.52 -18.87 25.70
N SER A 12 -25.42 -19.35 24.45
CA SER A 12 -24.43 -18.85 23.48
C SER A 12 -24.68 -17.41 23.02
N ASN A 13 -25.98 -17.01 22.96
CA ASN A 13 -26.35 -15.61 22.69
C ASN A 13 -25.92 -14.69 23.83
N PHE A 14 -26.02 -15.14 25.07
CA PHE A 14 -25.68 -14.37 26.26
C PHE A 14 -24.19 -13.99 26.29
N THR A 15 -23.30 -14.90 25.94
CA THR A 15 -21.83 -14.65 25.94
C THR A 15 -21.41 -13.58 24.95
N ILE A 16 -21.92 -13.62 23.70
CA ILE A 16 -21.61 -12.57 22.71
C ILE A 16 -22.21 -11.23 23.14
N LEU A 17 -23.43 -11.23 23.68
CA LEU A 17 -24.08 -10.02 24.17
C LEU A 17 -23.35 -9.38 25.37
N GLU A 18 -22.71 -10.17 26.23
CA GLU A 18 -21.85 -9.65 27.31
C GLU A 18 -20.59 -8.99 26.75
N GLU A 19 -19.96 -9.60 25.75
CA GLU A 19 -18.77 -9.03 25.08
C GLU A 19 -19.07 -7.72 24.33
N MET A 20 -20.32 -7.51 23.90
CA MET A 20 -20.75 -6.27 23.23
C MET A 20 -20.71 -5.04 24.15
N LYS A 21 -20.79 -5.22 25.46
CA LYS A 21 -20.81 -4.11 26.43
C LYS A 21 -19.41 -3.53 26.66
N ASN A 22 -18.37 -4.24 26.27
CA ASN A 22 -17.00 -3.90 26.58
C ASN A 22 -16.27 -3.41 25.33
N ILE A 23 -16.28 -2.11 25.09
CA ILE A 23 -15.54 -1.48 23.99
C ILE A 23 -14.10 -1.23 24.45
N ASN A 24 -13.11 -1.66 23.65
CA ASN A 24 -11.67 -1.44 23.89
C ASN A 24 -11.14 -2.08 25.19
N ILE A 25 -11.41 -3.36 25.41
CA ILE A 25 -10.83 -4.09 26.56
C ILE A 25 -9.30 -4.20 26.38
N PRO A 26 -8.49 -3.79 27.37
CA PRO A 26 -7.07 -4.06 27.35
C PRO A 26 -6.79 -5.57 27.34
N ASN A 27 -5.70 -6.02 26.71
CA ASN A 27 -5.38 -7.45 26.63
C ASN A 27 -5.23 -8.09 28.00
N GLU A 28 -4.67 -7.37 28.99
CA GLU A 28 -4.49 -7.83 30.35
C GLU A 28 -5.81 -8.15 31.05
N SER A 29 -6.87 -7.42 30.71
CA SER A 29 -8.20 -7.55 31.29
C SER A 29 -9.07 -8.65 30.64
N LEU A 30 -8.60 -9.29 29.58
CA LEU A 30 -9.29 -10.40 28.93
C LEU A 30 -9.31 -11.61 29.86
N LYS A 31 -10.49 -12.20 30.10
CA LYS A 31 -10.70 -13.39 30.94
C LYS A 31 -10.76 -14.66 30.06
N PRO A 32 -10.38 -15.82 30.59
CA PRO A 32 -10.58 -17.12 29.94
C PRO A 32 -12.04 -17.34 29.54
N ILE A 33 -12.24 -18.14 28.49
CA ILE A 33 -13.57 -18.59 28.09
C ILE A 33 -13.96 -19.73 29.02
N GLU A 34 -15.19 -19.72 29.55
CA GLU A 34 -15.71 -20.83 30.33
C GLU A 34 -15.80 -22.09 29.45
N LYS A 35 -15.23 -23.20 29.95
CA LYS A 35 -15.07 -24.45 29.17
C LYS A 35 -16.39 -25.14 28.74
N GLU A 36 -17.52 -24.71 29.28
CA GLU A 36 -18.84 -25.31 28.98
C GLU A 36 -19.45 -24.83 27.63
N ILE A 37 -18.77 -23.90 26.92
CA ILE A 37 -19.26 -23.38 25.65
C ILE A 37 -18.85 -24.33 24.52
N ASP A 38 -19.84 -24.83 23.78
CA ASP A 38 -19.57 -25.54 22.52
C ASP A 38 -18.92 -24.60 21.50
N ILE A 39 -17.59 -24.68 21.40
CA ILE A 39 -16.75 -23.86 20.55
C ILE A 39 -17.19 -23.97 19.09
N VAL A 40 -17.60 -25.14 18.61
CA VAL A 40 -18.01 -25.37 17.22
C VAL A 40 -19.28 -24.60 16.90
N SER A 41 -20.29 -24.69 17.76
CA SER A 41 -21.54 -23.93 17.55
C SER A 41 -21.31 -22.41 17.69
N MET A 42 -20.39 -22.02 18.56
CA MET A 42 -20.01 -20.61 18.71
C MET A 42 -19.34 -20.09 17.43
N PHE A 43 -18.38 -20.82 16.86
CA PHE A 43 -17.73 -20.42 15.61
C PHE A 43 -18.70 -20.33 14.44
N GLN A 44 -19.67 -21.24 14.34
CA GLN A 44 -20.71 -21.12 13.33
C GLN A 44 -21.48 -19.81 13.47
N LYS A 45 -21.82 -19.43 14.68
CA LYS A 45 -22.52 -18.18 14.97
C LYS A 45 -21.67 -16.94 14.69
N LEU A 46 -20.38 -16.94 15.07
CA LEU A 46 -19.45 -15.86 14.72
C LEU A 46 -19.38 -15.67 13.19
N LYS A 47 -19.33 -16.79 12.47
CA LYS A 47 -19.31 -16.80 11.01
C LYS A 47 -20.60 -16.21 10.41
N GLU A 48 -21.75 -16.51 10.96
CA GLU A 48 -23.04 -15.94 10.56
C GLU A 48 -23.04 -14.42 10.74
N ILE A 49 -22.67 -13.93 11.94
CA ILE A 49 -22.58 -12.49 12.24
C ILE A 49 -21.61 -11.76 11.28
N LEU A 50 -20.44 -12.34 11.03
CA LEU A 50 -19.43 -11.74 10.14
C LEU A 50 -19.85 -11.75 8.65
N ASN A 51 -20.74 -12.66 8.25
CA ASN A 51 -21.25 -12.73 6.89
C ASN A 51 -22.48 -11.84 6.66
N GLU A 52 -23.16 -11.40 7.71
CA GLU A 52 -24.30 -10.53 7.60
C GLU A 52 -23.89 -9.10 7.22
N LYS A 53 -24.33 -8.63 6.04
CA LYS A 53 -23.92 -7.33 5.47
C LYS A 53 -24.25 -6.13 6.35
N ASN A 54 -25.31 -6.22 7.15
CA ASN A 54 -25.81 -5.15 8.00
C ASN A 54 -25.80 -5.56 9.49
N SER A 55 -24.86 -6.43 9.91
CA SER A 55 -24.76 -6.81 11.31
C SER A 55 -24.54 -5.57 12.18
N ASP A 56 -25.17 -5.56 13.34
CA ASP A 56 -24.99 -4.50 14.33
C ASP A 56 -23.50 -4.40 14.69
N TRP A 57 -22.98 -3.18 14.67
CA TRP A 57 -21.57 -2.91 14.99
C TRP A 57 -21.19 -3.38 16.40
N THR A 58 -22.14 -3.41 17.35
CA THR A 58 -21.92 -3.95 18.70
C THR A 58 -21.71 -5.46 18.68
N LEU A 59 -22.45 -6.19 17.82
CA LEU A 59 -22.22 -7.62 17.57
C LEU A 59 -20.84 -7.86 16.98
N GLN A 60 -20.38 -7.02 16.05
CA GLN A 60 -19.04 -7.12 15.50
C GLN A 60 -17.96 -6.93 16.55
N ILE A 61 -18.12 -5.99 17.51
CA ILE A 61 -17.22 -5.83 18.66
C ILE A 61 -17.26 -7.09 19.54
N GLY A 62 -18.44 -7.61 19.82
CA GLY A 62 -18.59 -8.85 20.61
C GLY A 62 -17.83 -10.02 19.98
N VAL A 63 -17.94 -10.18 18.65
CA VAL A 63 -17.18 -11.19 17.90
C VAL A 63 -15.68 -10.98 18.04
N ILE A 64 -15.20 -9.75 17.84
CA ILE A 64 -13.76 -9.46 17.95
C ILE A 64 -13.25 -9.74 19.36
N ASN A 65 -13.94 -9.29 20.41
CA ASN A 65 -13.54 -9.50 21.79
C ASN A 65 -13.52 -11.01 22.14
N TYR A 66 -14.50 -11.77 21.66
CA TYR A 66 -14.50 -13.21 21.81
C TYR A 66 -13.28 -13.85 21.14
N LEU A 67 -12.97 -13.46 19.90
CA LEU A 67 -11.79 -13.96 19.16
C LEU A 67 -10.47 -13.59 19.87
N ARG A 68 -10.36 -12.41 20.45
CA ARG A 68 -9.20 -11.98 21.25
C ARG A 68 -9.01 -12.88 22.47
N ARG A 69 -10.11 -13.25 23.14
CA ARG A 69 -10.05 -14.21 24.26
C ARG A 69 -9.61 -15.60 23.77
N VAL A 70 -10.18 -16.12 22.68
CA VAL A 70 -9.76 -17.41 22.11
C VAL A 70 -8.29 -17.36 21.72
N GLN A 71 -7.84 -16.31 21.08
CA GLN A 71 -6.44 -16.14 20.69
C GLN A 71 -5.48 -16.14 21.88
N LYS A 72 -5.88 -15.51 22.98
CA LYS A 72 -5.07 -15.44 24.21
C LYS A 72 -4.99 -16.75 24.96
N PHE A 73 -6.10 -17.45 25.10
CA PHE A 73 -6.23 -18.59 26.01
C PHE A 73 -6.29 -19.96 25.32
N ASP A 74 -6.62 -20.01 24.00
CA ASP A 74 -6.67 -21.24 23.21
C ASP A 74 -6.22 -20.99 21.77
N LYS A 75 -4.90 -20.87 21.59
CA LYS A 75 -4.29 -20.59 20.28
C LYS A 75 -4.58 -21.66 19.23
N ILE A 76 -4.74 -22.93 19.62
CA ILE A 76 -5.01 -24.04 18.69
C ILE A 76 -6.38 -23.85 18.07
N VAL A 77 -7.40 -23.67 18.91
CA VAL A 77 -8.78 -23.42 18.47
C VAL A 77 -8.87 -22.12 17.66
N PHE A 78 -8.18 -21.07 18.09
CA PHE A 78 -8.08 -19.82 17.32
C PHE A 78 -7.51 -20.07 15.93
N GLY A 79 -6.40 -20.78 15.82
CA GLY A 79 -5.75 -21.09 14.55
C GLY A 79 -6.65 -21.87 13.60
N GLN A 80 -7.38 -22.88 14.10
CA GLN A 80 -8.34 -23.65 13.31
C GLN A 80 -9.47 -22.77 12.77
N PHE A 81 -9.99 -21.83 13.57
CA PHE A 81 -11.04 -20.92 13.15
C PHE A 81 -10.52 -19.84 12.19
N PHE A 82 -9.46 -19.15 12.59
CA PHE A 82 -8.99 -17.96 11.92
C PHE A 82 -8.31 -18.31 10.59
N TYR A 83 -7.42 -19.28 10.58
CA TYR A 83 -6.67 -19.69 9.39
C TYR A 83 -7.37 -20.87 8.67
N GLY A 84 -7.70 -21.92 9.39
CA GLY A 84 -8.28 -23.15 8.82
C GLY A 84 -9.63 -22.91 8.15
N ASN A 85 -10.51 -22.12 8.74
CA ASN A 85 -11.80 -21.72 8.16
C ASN A 85 -11.72 -20.45 7.31
N LYS A 86 -10.53 -19.91 7.09
CA LYS A 86 -10.30 -18.70 6.28
C LYS A 86 -11.18 -17.52 6.71
N MET A 87 -11.31 -17.30 8.02
CA MET A 87 -12.13 -16.20 8.57
C MET A 87 -11.38 -14.86 8.61
N TYR A 88 -10.05 -14.88 8.47
CA TYR A 88 -9.24 -13.67 8.51
C TYR A 88 -9.69 -12.59 7.50
N PRO A 89 -10.15 -12.87 6.26
CA PRO A 89 -10.59 -11.80 5.36
C PRO A 89 -11.78 -11.02 5.92
N LYS A 90 -12.73 -11.70 6.60
CA LYS A 90 -13.88 -11.05 7.22
C LYS A 90 -13.48 -10.14 8.39
N ILE A 91 -12.48 -10.56 9.18
CA ILE A 91 -11.92 -9.73 10.25
C ILE A 91 -11.18 -8.53 9.66
N LEU A 92 -10.43 -8.72 8.56
CA LEU A 92 -9.75 -7.63 7.88
C LEU A 92 -10.73 -6.60 7.30
N ASP A 93 -11.90 -7.02 6.80
CA ASP A 93 -12.95 -6.12 6.33
C ASP A 93 -13.40 -5.15 7.45
N LEU A 94 -13.41 -5.60 8.72
CA LEU A 94 -13.77 -4.77 9.87
C LEU A 94 -12.80 -3.62 10.14
N ILE A 95 -11.56 -3.71 9.67
CA ILE A 95 -10.59 -2.59 9.71
C ILE A 95 -11.13 -1.38 8.94
N ASN A 96 -11.89 -1.61 7.87
CA ASN A 96 -12.50 -0.57 7.05
C ASN A 96 -13.89 -0.13 7.52
N SER A 97 -14.34 -0.63 8.68
CA SER A 97 -15.62 -0.22 9.25
C SER A 97 -15.71 1.31 9.40
N VAL A 98 -16.87 1.87 9.07
CA VAL A 98 -17.19 3.29 9.32
C VAL A 98 -17.23 3.61 10.82
N ARG A 99 -17.45 2.61 11.67
CA ARG A 99 -17.39 2.74 13.12
C ARG A 99 -15.95 2.56 13.60
N SER A 100 -15.38 3.65 14.06
CA SER A 100 -13.98 3.70 14.51
C SER A 100 -13.67 2.72 15.66
N SER A 101 -14.65 2.45 16.54
CA SER A 101 -14.52 1.44 17.60
C SER A 101 -14.36 0.02 17.06
N VAL A 102 -15.09 -0.35 16.01
CA VAL A 102 -14.95 -1.66 15.33
C VAL A 102 -13.58 -1.75 14.67
N SER A 103 -13.19 -0.73 13.89
CA SER A 103 -11.89 -0.66 13.24
C SER A 103 -10.74 -0.77 14.26
N LYS A 104 -10.83 -0.06 15.40
CA LYS A 104 -9.83 -0.14 16.46
C LYS A 104 -9.73 -1.54 17.06
N ASN A 105 -10.86 -2.17 17.42
CA ASN A 105 -10.85 -3.51 18.01
C ASN A 105 -10.32 -4.57 17.03
N ALA A 106 -10.59 -4.43 15.72
CA ALA A 106 -9.99 -5.32 14.71
C ALA A 106 -8.47 -5.16 14.63
N LEU A 107 -7.94 -3.93 14.73
CA LEU A 107 -6.51 -3.66 14.79
C LEU A 107 -5.88 -4.22 16.08
N LEU A 108 -6.55 -4.10 17.24
CA LEU A 108 -6.09 -4.70 18.49
C LEU A 108 -5.98 -6.23 18.37
N LEU A 109 -6.96 -6.90 17.77
CA LEU A 109 -6.88 -8.34 17.52
C LEU A 109 -5.66 -8.69 16.65
N LEU A 110 -5.40 -7.94 15.58
CA LEU A 110 -4.22 -8.17 14.75
C LEU A 110 -2.92 -7.91 15.51
N ASN A 111 -2.84 -6.85 16.32
CA ASN A 111 -1.68 -6.58 17.17
C ASN A 111 -1.41 -7.78 18.12
N GLU A 112 -2.44 -8.35 18.71
CA GLU A 112 -2.32 -9.53 19.56
C GLU A 112 -1.89 -10.78 18.79
N ILE A 113 -2.40 -10.99 17.58
CA ILE A 113 -1.97 -12.07 16.69
C ILE A 113 -0.47 -11.91 16.37
N PHE A 114 -0.05 -10.73 15.88
CA PHE A 114 1.35 -10.48 15.49
C PHE A 114 2.31 -10.43 16.70
N SER A 115 1.82 -10.14 17.90
CA SER A 115 2.62 -10.24 19.13
C SER A 115 2.88 -11.69 19.58
N ALA A 116 1.97 -12.61 19.25
CA ALA A 116 1.98 -13.99 19.74
C ALA A 116 2.34 -15.02 18.65
N ILE A 117 2.97 -14.58 17.56
CA ILE A 117 3.30 -15.44 16.42
C ILE A 117 4.18 -16.60 16.84
N SER A 118 3.72 -17.84 16.53
CA SER A 118 4.55 -19.01 16.44
C SER A 118 4.90 -19.26 14.97
N GLN A 119 6.12 -19.74 14.69
CA GLN A 119 6.59 -19.94 13.30
C GLN A 119 5.92 -21.14 12.59
N GLU A 120 4.98 -21.82 13.25
CA GLU A 120 4.39 -23.07 12.80
C GLU A 120 3.44 -22.95 11.58
N ASN A 121 2.91 -21.74 11.31
CA ASN A 121 1.94 -21.50 10.24
C ASN A 121 2.42 -20.44 9.23
N LYS A 122 3.65 -20.60 8.72
CA LYS A 122 4.30 -19.63 7.83
C LYS A 122 3.42 -19.16 6.67
N ASP A 123 2.85 -20.09 5.90
CA ASP A 123 2.10 -19.75 4.68
C ASP A 123 0.84 -18.93 5.01
N SER A 124 0.10 -19.35 6.04
CA SER A 124 -1.09 -18.61 6.51
C SER A 124 -0.74 -17.21 6.99
N LEU A 125 0.43 -17.06 7.62
CA LEU A 125 0.91 -15.77 8.11
C LEU A 125 1.34 -14.87 6.95
N LEU A 126 2.03 -15.41 5.95
CA LEU A 126 2.40 -14.65 4.75
C LEU A 126 1.15 -14.17 3.99
N ASP A 127 0.10 -15.01 3.90
CA ASP A 127 -1.17 -14.61 3.29
C ASP A 127 -1.87 -13.53 4.11
N LEU A 128 -1.84 -13.64 5.45
CA LEU A 128 -2.37 -12.60 6.33
C LEU A 128 -1.65 -11.27 6.11
N ILE A 129 -0.31 -11.27 6.01
CA ILE A 129 0.48 -10.05 5.75
C ILE A 129 0.13 -9.44 4.40
N LYS A 130 0.07 -10.27 3.34
CA LYS A 130 -0.33 -9.81 1.99
C LYS A 130 -1.70 -9.13 2.00
N ALA A 131 -2.66 -9.68 2.76
CA ALA A 131 -4.01 -9.13 2.85
C ALA A 131 -4.08 -7.89 3.75
N THR A 132 -3.23 -7.79 4.78
CA THR A 132 -3.28 -6.74 5.80
C THR A 132 -2.57 -5.46 5.35
N LEU A 133 -1.40 -5.55 4.72
CA LEU A 133 -0.61 -4.37 4.32
C LEU A 133 -1.39 -3.34 3.48
N PRO A 134 -2.16 -3.73 2.42
CA PRO A 134 -2.95 -2.78 1.63
C PRO A 134 -3.99 -2.00 2.45
N LEU A 135 -4.47 -2.59 3.55
CA LEU A 135 -5.47 -1.98 4.43
C LEU A 135 -4.83 -1.01 5.44
N LEU A 136 -3.62 -1.32 5.93
CA LEU A 136 -2.93 -0.52 6.95
C LEU A 136 -2.32 0.77 6.38
N ILE A 137 -1.65 0.68 5.22
CA ILE A 137 -0.87 1.78 4.68
C ILE A 137 -1.69 3.07 4.51
N PRO A 138 -2.91 3.05 3.94
CA PRO A 138 -3.74 4.26 3.88
C PRO A 138 -4.15 4.79 5.26
N LYS A 139 -4.34 3.90 6.26
CA LYS A 139 -4.82 4.26 7.59
C LYS A 139 -3.76 4.92 8.49
N ILE A 140 -2.48 4.74 8.20
CA ILE A 140 -1.41 5.45 8.90
C ILE A 140 -1.52 6.98 8.67
N ASN A 141 -2.15 7.39 7.57
CA ASN A 141 -2.45 8.78 7.28
C ASN A 141 -3.85 9.22 7.79
N SER A 142 -4.53 8.38 8.58
CA SER A 142 -5.84 8.71 9.15
C SER A 142 -5.77 9.95 10.03
N LYS A 143 -6.86 10.74 10.04
CA LYS A 143 -7.04 11.86 10.98
C LYS A 143 -7.28 11.38 12.41
N GLN A 144 -7.72 10.14 12.60
CA GLN A 144 -7.96 9.52 13.90
C GLN A 144 -6.64 9.01 14.49
N SER A 145 -6.10 9.72 15.49
CA SER A 145 -4.79 9.43 16.06
C SER A 145 -4.66 7.99 16.57
N PHE A 146 -5.69 7.47 17.23
CA PHE A 146 -5.68 6.12 17.77
C PHE A 146 -5.63 5.03 16.68
N ILE A 147 -6.31 5.21 15.51
CA ILE A 147 -6.19 4.29 14.37
C ILE A 147 -4.77 4.33 13.81
N LYS A 148 -4.22 5.53 13.68
CA LYS A 148 -2.85 5.73 13.21
C LYS A 148 -1.84 5.02 14.10
N GLU A 149 -1.96 5.15 15.42
CA GLU A 149 -1.03 4.54 16.38
C GLU A 149 -1.15 3.00 16.36
N GLU A 150 -2.37 2.44 16.36
CA GLU A 150 -2.56 0.99 16.25
C GLU A 150 -1.96 0.42 14.95
N CYS A 151 -2.13 1.13 13.82
CA CYS A 151 -1.53 0.72 12.55
C CYS A 151 0.01 0.76 12.58
N LYS A 152 0.61 1.78 13.21
CA LYS A 152 2.08 1.86 13.35
C LYS A 152 2.60 0.73 14.23
N GLN A 153 1.94 0.48 15.37
CA GLN A 153 2.30 -0.61 16.26
C GLN A 153 2.23 -1.95 15.54
N LEU A 154 1.19 -2.17 14.73
CA LEU A 154 1.04 -3.39 13.95
C LEU A 154 2.16 -3.58 12.94
N LEU A 155 2.59 -2.54 12.22
CA LEU A 155 3.74 -2.62 11.31
C LEU A 155 5.05 -2.88 12.07
N GLU A 156 5.22 -2.31 13.26
CA GLU A 156 6.38 -2.56 14.10
C GLU A 156 6.43 -4.04 14.54
N LEU A 157 5.31 -4.58 15.03
CA LEU A 157 5.19 -6.00 15.39
C LEU A 157 5.43 -6.93 14.20
N MET A 158 4.93 -6.57 13.00
CA MET A 158 5.20 -7.32 11.77
C MET A 158 6.70 -7.37 11.48
N SER A 159 7.41 -6.25 11.61
CA SER A 159 8.85 -6.20 11.31
C SER A 159 9.70 -6.97 12.32
N GLN A 160 9.30 -7.00 13.58
CA GLN A 160 10.06 -7.63 14.66
C GLN A 160 9.80 -9.13 14.79
N ASN A 161 8.55 -9.55 14.64
CA ASN A 161 8.12 -10.91 14.97
C ASN A 161 8.02 -11.83 13.74
N VAL A 162 7.88 -11.25 12.53
CA VAL A 162 7.77 -12.04 11.30
C VAL A 162 9.13 -12.09 10.60
N ILE A 163 9.94 -13.05 11.00
CA ILE A 163 11.32 -13.23 10.51
C ILE A 163 11.38 -14.21 9.32
N PHE A 164 10.54 -14.00 8.30
CA PHE A 164 10.56 -14.74 7.04
C PHE A 164 11.07 -13.86 5.90
N PRO A 165 12.07 -14.31 5.13
CA PRO A 165 12.62 -13.53 4.01
C PRO A 165 11.59 -13.14 2.95
N GLU A 166 10.54 -13.96 2.76
CA GLU A 166 9.45 -13.71 1.80
C GLU A 166 8.67 -12.42 2.09
N VAL A 167 8.69 -11.95 3.34
CA VAL A 167 8.04 -10.69 3.73
C VAL A 167 8.66 -9.50 3.01
N LEU A 168 9.96 -9.51 2.74
CA LEU A 168 10.64 -8.46 1.97
C LEU A 168 10.05 -8.33 0.55
N LEU A 169 9.79 -9.47 -0.10
CA LEU A 169 9.16 -9.48 -1.42
C LEU A 169 7.72 -8.98 -1.36
N ILE A 170 6.95 -9.37 -0.34
CA ILE A 170 5.56 -8.89 -0.14
C ILE A 170 5.54 -7.37 0.02
N ILE A 171 6.46 -6.79 0.81
CA ILE A 171 6.56 -5.34 1.01
C ILE A 171 6.85 -4.63 -0.31
N LEU A 172 7.82 -5.12 -1.11
CA LEU A 172 8.13 -4.54 -2.42
C LEU A 172 7.00 -4.68 -3.42
N GLN A 173 6.28 -5.80 -3.41
CA GLN A 173 5.08 -5.98 -4.23
C GLN A 173 4.01 -4.96 -3.85
N GLN A 174 3.81 -4.72 -2.54
CA GLN A 174 2.88 -3.70 -2.07
C GLN A 174 3.32 -2.29 -2.49
N MET A 175 4.62 -1.96 -2.43
CA MET A 175 5.15 -0.69 -2.94
C MET A 175 4.80 -0.50 -4.43
N ASN A 176 5.04 -1.53 -5.25
CA ASN A 176 4.72 -1.51 -6.67
C ASN A 176 3.21 -1.33 -6.92
N ASN A 177 2.36 -2.05 -6.16
CA ASN A 177 0.91 -2.02 -6.31
C ASN A 177 0.33 -0.67 -5.88
N SER A 178 0.73 -0.12 -4.74
CA SER A 178 0.31 1.21 -4.28
C SER A 178 0.67 2.27 -5.31
N TYR A 179 1.85 2.18 -5.91
CA TYR A 179 2.28 3.14 -6.91
C TYR A 179 1.46 3.07 -8.20
N LYS A 180 1.09 1.87 -8.66
CA LYS A 180 0.26 1.65 -9.86
C LYS A 180 -1.20 2.08 -9.65
N ALA A 181 -1.74 1.85 -8.46
CA ALA A 181 -3.16 2.11 -8.16
C ALA A 181 -3.51 3.61 -8.15
N ILE A 182 -2.54 4.48 -7.87
CA ILE A 182 -2.79 5.92 -7.79
C ILE A 182 -2.65 6.54 -9.18
N THR A 183 -3.76 6.97 -9.76
CA THR A 183 -3.82 7.57 -11.11
C THR A 183 -3.14 8.93 -11.22
N ASN A 184 -3.07 9.68 -10.12
CA ASN A 184 -2.41 10.99 -10.11
C ASN A 184 -0.90 10.84 -9.75
N PRO A 185 0.02 11.09 -10.71
CA PRO A 185 1.46 10.92 -10.48
C PRO A 185 2.07 11.88 -9.45
N HIS A 186 1.40 12.99 -9.13
CA HIS A 186 1.88 14.02 -8.20
C HIS A 186 1.20 13.96 -6.82
N SER A 187 0.59 12.84 -6.47
CA SER A 187 -0.04 12.69 -5.15
C SER A 187 1.01 12.60 -4.04
N LYS A 188 1.01 13.57 -3.12
CA LYS A 188 1.88 13.55 -1.91
C LYS A 188 1.70 12.29 -1.06
N ASN A 189 0.57 11.59 -1.19
CA ASN A 189 0.32 10.34 -0.46
C ASN A 189 1.21 9.21 -0.94
N LYS A 190 1.59 9.18 -2.24
CA LYS A 190 2.51 8.16 -2.79
C LYS A 190 3.86 8.15 -2.09
N ASP A 191 4.44 9.33 -1.90
CA ASP A 191 5.76 9.46 -1.28
C ASP A 191 5.72 8.98 0.19
N LYS A 192 4.64 9.34 0.92
CA LYS A 192 4.45 8.87 2.30
C LYS A 192 4.24 7.35 2.40
N GLU A 193 3.45 6.77 1.50
CA GLU A 193 3.25 5.31 1.47
C GLU A 193 4.56 4.58 1.14
N SER A 194 5.32 5.10 0.17
CA SER A 194 6.63 4.57 -0.21
C SER A 194 7.64 4.69 0.92
N GLU A 195 7.63 5.80 1.67
CA GLU A 195 8.46 6.00 2.86
C GLU A 195 8.17 4.95 3.93
N ILE A 196 6.88 4.80 4.28
CA ILE A 196 6.45 3.82 5.30
C ILE A 196 6.85 2.39 4.91
N LEU A 197 6.63 2.01 3.66
CA LEU A 197 6.96 0.67 3.17
C LEU A 197 8.48 0.46 3.06
N SER A 198 9.25 1.48 2.68
CA SER A 198 10.71 1.45 2.68
C SER A 198 11.25 1.25 4.09
N ASP A 199 10.72 2.00 5.07
CA ASP A 199 11.11 1.86 6.48
C ASP A 199 10.75 0.48 7.03
N LEU A 200 9.56 -0.05 6.68
CA LEU A 200 9.16 -1.40 7.05
C LEU A 200 10.11 -2.46 6.46
N PHE A 201 10.49 -2.31 5.18
CA PHE A 201 11.47 -3.19 4.54
C PHE A 201 12.80 -3.18 5.28
N ILE A 202 13.34 -1.99 5.57
CA ILE A 202 14.62 -1.81 6.25
C ILE A 202 14.61 -2.42 7.64
N LYS A 203 13.55 -2.19 8.43
CA LYS A 203 13.38 -2.80 9.75
C LYS A 203 13.32 -4.32 9.67
N THR A 204 12.51 -4.86 8.76
CA THR A 204 12.38 -6.30 8.55
C THR A 204 13.71 -6.93 8.13
N ALA A 205 14.45 -6.30 7.19
CA ALA A 205 15.77 -6.76 6.76
C ALA A 205 16.78 -6.79 7.91
N LYS A 206 16.79 -5.76 8.77
CA LYS A 206 17.63 -5.71 9.98
C LYS A 206 17.29 -6.81 10.98
N CYS A 207 15.99 -7.08 11.20
CA CYS A 207 15.55 -8.18 12.07
C CYS A 207 15.88 -9.57 11.51
N LEU A 208 15.87 -9.74 10.19
CA LEU A 208 16.31 -10.99 9.54
C LEU A 208 17.80 -11.28 9.77
N GLY A 209 18.63 -10.24 9.69
CA GLY A 209 20.06 -10.34 9.84
C GLY A 209 20.78 -10.95 8.64
N LYS A 210 22.12 -10.95 8.71
CA LYS A 210 23.02 -11.33 7.60
C LYS A 210 22.77 -12.76 7.09
N GLU A 211 22.71 -13.73 7.99
CA GLU A 211 22.61 -15.14 7.63
C GLU A 211 21.37 -15.44 6.79
N LYS A 212 20.20 -15.02 7.28
CA LYS A 212 18.93 -15.24 6.55
C LYS A 212 18.89 -14.48 5.22
N LEU A 213 19.49 -13.29 5.14
CA LEU A 213 19.58 -12.53 3.89
C LEU A 213 20.50 -13.18 2.87
N LEU A 214 21.58 -13.82 3.32
CA LEU A 214 22.48 -14.58 2.43
C LEU A 214 21.82 -15.85 1.88
N ASP A 215 20.90 -16.45 2.63
CA ASP A 215 20.24 -17.71 2.23
C ASP A 215 18.91 -17.50 1.50
N ILE A 216 18.52 -16.26 1.21
CA ILE A 216 17.24 -15.98 0.50
C ILE A 216 17.25 -16.60 -0.91
N PRO A 217 16.37 -17.58 -1.21
CA PRO A 217 16.26 -18.13 -2.56
C PRO A 217 15.70 -17.09 -3.55
N GLN A 218 14.79 -16.22 -3.09
CA GLN A 218 14.09 -15.22 -3.89
C GLN A 218 14.85 -13.89 -4.04
N PHE A 219 16.17 -13.84 -3.75
CA PHE A 219 16.94 -12.59 -3.83
C PHE A 219 16.81 -11.89 -5.18
N ASN A 220 16.86 -12.67 -6.27
CA ASN A 220 16.70 -12.14 -7.62
C ASN A 220 15.33 -11.49 -7.84
N GLU A 221 14.27 -12.05 -7.25
CA GLU A 221 12.91 -11.50 -7.33
C GLU A 221 12.78 -10.20 -6.52
N ILE A 222 13.44 -10.14 -5.36
CA ILE A 222 13.54 -8.92 -4.56
C ILE A 222 14.18 -7.81 -5.39
N ILE A 223 15.33 -8.07 -6.02
CA ILE A 223 16.03 -7.09 -6.86
C ILE A 223 15.17 -6.68 -8.08
N LYS A 224 14.54 -7.63 -8.77
CA LYS A 224 13.62 -7.33 -9.89
C LYS A 224 12.44 -6.46 -9.45
N SER A 225 11.85 -6.75 -8.30
CA SER A 225 10.73 -5.98 -7.75
C SER A 225 11.17 -4.56 -7.38
N LEU A 226 12.36 -4.40 -6.79
CA LEU A 226 12.93 -3.09 -6.46
C LEU A 226 13.25 -2.26 -7.71
N VAL A 227 13.85 -2.88 -8.73
CA VAL A 227 14.12 -2.23 -10.02
C VAL A 227 12.81 -1.84 -10.72
N SER A 228 11.78 -2.69 -10.66
CA SER A 228 10.45 -2.35 -11.19
C SER A 228 9.86 -1.13 -10.49
N PHE A 229 9.98 -1.05 -9.17
CA PHE A 229 9.53 0.11 -8.40
C PHE A 229 10.30 1.40 -8.78
N TYR A 230 11.61 1.30 -8.96
CA TYR A 230 12.42 2.42 -9.44
C TYR A 230 11.96 2.92 -10.82
N ASP A 231 11.69 2.00 -11.75
CA ASP A 231 11.23 2.33 -13.11
C ASP A 231 9.86 3.01 -13.15
N LEU A 232 8.95 2.63 -12.25
CA LEU A 232 7.62 3.22 -12.15
C LEU A 232 7.65 4.69 -11.74
N SER A 233 8.66 5.11 -11.02
CA SER A 233 8.67 6.35 -10.25
C SER A 233 9.65 7.40 -10.72
N ARG A 234 9.84 7.52 -11.98
CA ARG A 234 10.83 8.34 -12.74
C ARG A 234 11.59 9.48 -12.03
N ASN A 235 11.11 10.05 -10.89
CA ASN A 235 11.78 11.19 -10.23
C ASN A 235 11.84 11.18 -8.70
N ASN A 236 10.97 10.48 -7.95
CA ASN A 236 10.91 10.64 -6.48
C ASN A 236 11.35 9.40 -5.68
N ASN A 237 11.25 8.21 -6.24
CA ASN A 237 11.48 6.98 -5.48
C ASN A 237 12.93 6.49 -5.49
N GLY A 238 13.80 7.14 -6.24
CA GLY A 238 15.23 6.80 -6.28
C GLY A 238 15.87 6.78 -4.90
N LYS A 239 15.48 7.71 -4.02
CA LYS A 239 15.97 7.75 -2.64
C LYS A 239 15.53 6.53 -1.81
N PHE A 240 14.28 6.07 -1.96
CA PHE A 240 13.77 4.89 -1.23
C PHE A 240 14.46 3.61 -1.69
N CYS A 241 14.62 3.45 -3.02
CA CYS A 241 15.37 2.33 -3.58
C CYS A 241 16.83 2.34 -3.13
N LYS A 242 17.45 3.51 -3.10
CA LYS A 242 18.82 3.66 -2.61
C LYS A 242 18.92 3.29 -1.13
N ASN A 243 18.04 3.80 -0.27
CA ASN A 243 18.04 3.47 1.16
C ASN A 243 17.90 1.97 1.41
N ILE A 244 17.04 1.29 0.63
CA ILE A 244 16.86 -0.17 0.71
C ILE A 244 18.15 -0.88 0.29
N LEU A 245 18.78 -0.48 -0.82
CA LEU A 245 20.03 -1.08 -1.30
C LEU A 245 21.19 -0.84 -0.35
N ASP A 246 21.33 0.39 0.18
CA ASP A 246 22.36 0.73 1.16
C ASP A 246 22.21 -0.12 2.43
N CYS A 247 20.96 -0.33 2.90
CA CYS A 247 20.68 -1.23 4.03
C CYS A 247 21.06 -2.69 3.72
N LEU A 248 20.71 -3.21 2.53
CA LEU A 248 21.09 -4.58 2.15
C LEU A 248 22.61 -4.75 2.05
N ILE A 249 23.33 -3.75 1.52
CA ILE A 249 24.80 -3.73 1.45
C ILE A 249 25.40 -3.72 2.85
N GLU A 250 24.85 -2.89 3.75
CA GLU A 250 25.30 -2.80 5.15
C GLU A 250 25.16 -4.15 5.87
N ILE A 251 24.00 -4.81 5.77
CA ILE A 251 23.73 -6.07 6.50
C ILE A 251 24.48 -7.25 5.90
N MET A 252 24.48 -7.38 4.57
CA MET A 252 25.07 -8.51 3.86
C MET A 252 26.59 -8.40 3.70
N GLU A 253 27.15 -7.22 3.92
CA GLU A 253 28.48 -6.78 3.52
C GLU A 253 28.64 -6.67 1.99
N LYS A 254 29.44 -5.71 1.57
CA LYS A 254 29.57 -5.31 0.16
C LYS A 254 29.90 -6.48 -0.76
N GLU A 255 30.87 -7.30 -0.39
CA GLU A 255 31.34 -8.43 -1.21
C GLU A 255 30.24 -9.46 -1.46
N ASN A 256 29.54 -9.86 -0.39
CA ASN A 256 28.46 -10.83 -0.47
C ASN A 256 27.25 -10.30 -1.26
N PHE A 257 26.91 -9.02 -1.06
CA PHE A 257 25.84 -8.37 -1.81
C PHE A 257 26.14 -8.38 -3.32
N TYR A 258 27.34 -7.94 -3.73
CA TYR A 258 27.70 -7.91 -5.14
C TYR A 258 27.82 -9.32 -5.75
N ALA A 259 28.31 -10.32 -4.99
CA ALA A 259 28.32 -11.71 -5.44
C ALA A 259 26.91 -12.25 -5.75
N LYS A 260 25.88 -11.78 -5.02
CA LYS A 260 24.47 -12.10 -5.34
C LYS A 260 23.95 -11.30 -6.53
N ILE A 261 24.31 -10.02 -6.64
CA ILE A 261 23.92 -9.16 -7.79
C ILE A 261 24.50 -9.70 -9.10
N GLU A 262 25.71 -10.29 -9.09
CA GLU A 262 26.30 -10.94 -10.29
C GLU A 262 25.43 -12.09 -10.83
N LYS A 263 24.65 -12.75 -9.97
CA LYS A 263 23.70 -13.82 -10.35
C LYS A 263 22.37 -13.29 -10.87
N CYS A 264 22.12 -11.97 -10.76
CA CYS A 264 20.95 -11.33 -11.34
C CYS A 264 21.12 -11.08 -12.84
N GLY A 265 20.04 -10.72 -13.53
CA GLY A 265 20.11 -10.35 -14.94
C GLY A 265 20.99 -9.11 -15.18
N LYS A 266 21.65 -9.04 -16.34
CA LYS A 266 22.53 -7.91 -16.71
C LYS A 266 21.84 -6.55 -16.58
N LYS A 267 20.56 -6.48 -16.94
CA LYS A 267 19.74 -5.27 -16.86
C LYS A 267 19.50 -4.84 -15.42
N GLU A 268 19.19 -5.80 -14.56
CA GLU A 268 18.96 -5.55 -13.14
C GLU A 268 20.23 -5.07 -12.45
N LYS A 269 21.37 -5.71 -12.74
CA LYS A 269 22.68 -5.32 -12.24
C LYS A 269 23.02 -3.88 -12.60
N GLU A 270 22.96 -3.52 -13.90
CA GLU A 270 23.22 -2.14 -14.38
C GLU A 270 22.34 -1.10 -13.67
N LYS A 271 21.06 -1.43 -13.46
CA LYS A 271 20.14 -0.52 -12.78
C LYS A 271 20.45 -0.36 -11.30
N VAL A 272 20.78 -1.45 -10.60
CA VAL A 272 21.19 -1.40 -9.19
C VAL A 272 22.43 -0.51 -9.05
N GLU A 273 23.44 -0.67 -9.90
CA GLU A 273 24.65 0.16 -9.91
C GLU A 273 24.31 1.65 -10.14
N ASN A 274 23.38 1.94 -11.05
CA ASN A 274 22.93 3.29 -11.32
C ASN A 274 22.17 3.92 -10.14
N ILE A 275 21.32 3.15 -9.45
CA ILE A 275 20.60 3.60 -8.26
C ILE A 275 21.58 3.94 -7.13
N ILE A 276 22.55 3.03 -6.84
CA ILE A 276 23.57 3.24 -5.82
C ILE A 276 24.42 4.48 -6.14
N ALA A 277 24.83 4.64 -7.41
CA ALA A 277 25.60 5.79 -7.87
C ALA A 277 24.79 7.11 -7.93
N GLY A 278 23.49 7.10 -7.64
CA GLY A 278 22.62 8.27 -7.73
C GLY A 278 22.46 8.81 -9.17
N LYS A 279 22.72 7.99 -10.19
CA LYS A 279 22.55 8.37 -11.60
C LYS A 279 21.08 8.26 -11.96
N THR A 280 20.39 9.40 -12.11
CA THR A 280 19.03 9.43 -12.63
C THR A 280 19.06 9.25 -14.16
N GLU A 281 18.14 8.43 -14.72
CA GLU A 281 17.99 8.22 -16.18
C GLU A 281 17.70 9.53 -16.93
N ASP A 282 17.24 10.57 -16.25
CA ASP A 282 17.00 11.89 -16.82
C ASP A 282 18.28 12.57 -17.33
N ASN A 283 19.43 12.31 -16.71
CA ASN A 283 20.70 12.85 -17.19
C ASN A 283 21.13 12.21 -18.52
N THR A 284 20.87 10.91 -18.70
CA THR A 284 21.15 10.21 -19.97
C THR A 284 20.17 10.59 -21.08
N LYS A 285 18.89 10.82 -20.75
CA LYS A 285 17.89 11.28 -21.73
C LYS A 285 18.06 12.75 -22.08
N LYS A 286 18.40 13.63 -21.14
CA LYS A 286 18.78 15.02 -21.43
C LYS A 286 20.00 15.06 -22.32
N MET A 287 21.01 14.26 -22.06
CA MET A 287 22.20 14.16 -22.91
C MET A 287 21.85 13.66 -24.32
N ARG A 288 21.02 12.61 -24.47
CA ARG A 288 20.54 12.11 -25.77
C ARG A 288 19.64 13.14 -26.51
N ALA A 289 18.74 13.80 -25.78
CA ALA A 289 17.87 14.83 -26.34
C ALA A 289 18.68 16.09 -26.79
N THR A 290 19.70 16.46 -26.02
CA THR A 290 20.60 17.57 -26.36
C THR A 290 21.46 17.22 -27.57
N LEU A 291 22.02 16.01 -27.63
CA LEU A 291 22.76 15.52 -28.80
C LEU A 291 21.88 15.39 -30.03
N SER A 292 20.65 14.90 -29.91
CA SER A 292 19.67 14.84 -31.00
C SER A 292 19.30 16.24 -31.49
N SER A 293 19.03 17.19 -30.58
CA SER A 293 18.70 18.56 -30.95
C SER A 293 19.89 19.30 -31.60
N GLN A 294 21.11 19.05 -31.17
CA GLN A 294 22.32 19.58 -31.80
C GLN A 294 22.52 18.99 -33.19
N TYR A 295 22.31 17.67 -33.34
CA TYR A 295 22.39 17.03 -34.67
C TYR A 295 21.35 17.60 -35.65
N PHE A 296 20.11 17.80 -35.22
CA PHE A 296 19.08 18.44 -36.06
C PHE A 296 19.41 19.89 -36.38
N ARG A 297 19.96 20.65 -35.42
CA ARG A 297 20.40 22.05 -35.67
C ARG A 297 21.54 22.13 -36.67
N THR A 298 22.49 21.18 -36.61
CA THR A 298 23.61 21.11 -37.57
C THR A 298 23.11 20.73 -38.94
N LYS A 299 22.25 19.73 -39.09
CA LYS A 299 21.63 19.36 -40.37
C LYS A 299 20.78 20.47 -40.99
N LEU A 300 20.06 21.25 -40.17
CA LEU A 300 19.29 22.40 -40.63
C LEU A 300 20.21 23.55 -41.11
N LYS A 301 21.35 23.75 -40.47
CA LYS A 301 22.37 24.72 -40.90
C LYS A 301 23.03 24.33 -42.23
N GLU A 302 23.32 23.04 -42.40
CA GLU A 302 23.87 22.48 -43.65
C GLU A 302 22.87 22.60 -44.80
N LYS A 303 21.59 22.29 -44.58
CA LYS A 303 20.51 22.44 -45.56
C LYS A 303 20.25 23.89 -45.93
N LYS A 304 20.41 24.84 -44.98
CA LYS A 304 20.35 26.29 -45.28
C LYS A 304 21.56 26.81 -46.03
N LYS A 305 22.75 26.20 -45.85
CA LYS A 305 23.93 26.53 -46.65
C LYS A 305 23.82 26.02 -48.09
N SER A 306 23.32 24.78 -48.28
CA SER A 306 23.11 24.24 -49.64
C SER A 306 22.03 25.00 -50.43
N LEU A 307 21.00 25.53 -49.78
CA LEU A 307 19.97 26.35 -50.39
C LEU A 307 20.43 27.80 -50.73
N LYS A 308 21.51 28.29 -50.09
CA LYS A 308 22.11 29.60 -50.44
C LYS A 308 23.07 29.53 -51.63
N VAL A 309 23.64 28.37 -51.90
CA VAL A 309 24.56 28.17 -53.05
C VAL A 309 23.80 27.96 -54.35
N SER A 310 22.51 27.62 -54.34
CA SER A 310 21.69 27.46 -55.54
C SER A 310 20.92 28.72 -56.00
N LYS A 311 21.12 29.88 -55.33
CA LYS A 311 20.48 31.18 -55.71
C LYS A 311 21.42 32.16 -56.32
N GLY A 312 22.40 31.69 -57.07
CA GLY A 312 23.29 32.51 -57.84
C GLY A 312 23.16 32.24 -59.34
N ASN A 313 21.98 32.35 -59.93
CA ASN A 313 21.76 32.49 -61.34
C ASN A 313 20.51 33.33 -61.56
N ASP A 314 20.70 34.49 -62.19
CA ASP A 314 19.72 35.44 -62.56
C ASP A 314 18.59 34.84 -63.40
N ILE A 315 17.37 35.08 -63.02
CA ILE A 315 16.21 35.13 -63.89
C ILE A 315 15.34 36.31 -63.42
N SER A 316 15.38 37.39 -64.18
CA SER A 316 14.43 38.50 -64.15
C SER A 316 13.03 37.93 -64.45
N PHE A 317 12.07 38.10 -63.60
CA PHE A 317 10.66 37.92 -63.92
C PHE A 317 9.78 38.96 -63.23
N ASP A 318 8.91 39.46 -64.03
CA ASP A 318 8.01 40.56 -63.98
C ASP A 318 7.03 40.56 -62.78
N ARG A 319 6.57 41.75 -62.41
CA ARG A 319 5.60 42.05 -61.37
C ARG A 319 4.21 41.58 -61.74
N GLY A 320 3.66 40.66 -60.94
CA GLY A 320 2.24 40.33 -60.96
C GLY A 320 1.76 40.07 -59.55
N ASN A 321 1.00 41.02 -58.98
CA ASN A 321 0.32 40.91 -57.68
C ASN A 321 -0.59 39.68 -57.61
N LYS A 322 -0.32 38.78 -56.69
CA LYS A 322 -1.37 37.99 -56.02
C LYS A 322 -0.90 37.54 -54.62
N SER A 323 -1.50 38.13 -53.61
CA SER A 323 -1.39 37.72 -52.21
C SER A 323 -2.01 36.34 -52.01
N VAL A 324 -1.19 35.37 -51.68
CA VAL A 324 -1.65 34.05 -51.19
C VAL A 324 -1.51 34.03 -49.69
N SER A 325 -2.64 34.15 -48.99
CA SER A 325 -2.73 34.01 -47.56
C SER A 325 -2.57 32.51 -47.19
N ILE A 326 -1.46 32.15 -46.59
CA ILE A 326 -1.28 30.81 -45.98
C ILE A 326 -1.98 30.83 -44.63
N LYS A 327 -3.19 30.26 -44.56
CA LYS A 327 -3.85 29.89 -43.31
C LYS A 327 -3.13 28.69 -42.68
N ILE A 328 -2.31 28.95 -41.69
CA ILE A 328 -1.84 27.89 -40.78
C ILE A 328 -2.98 27.64 -39.77
N MET A 329 -3.67 26.53 -39.95
CA MET A 329 -4.65 26.02 -38.98
C MET A 329 -3.95 25.57 -37.70
N THR A 330 -3.95 26.39 -36.68
CA THR A 330 -3.69 25.99 -35.31
C THR A 330 -5.01 25.44 -34.71
N LYS A 331 -5.29 24.17 -34.93
CA LYS A 331 -6.25 23.38 -34.12
C LYS A 331 -5.54 23.07 -32.80
N ASN A 332 -5.90 23.73 -31.74
CA ASN A 332 -5.79 23.25 -30.32
C ASN A 332 -5.78 24.44 -29.34
N LYS A 333 -6.84 25.27 -29.33
CA LYS A 333 -7.06 26.24 -28.25
C LYS A 333 -8.51 26.47 -27.82
N GLU A 334 -9.48 25.70 -28.29
CA GLU A 334 -10.88 25.94 -27.94
C GLU A 334 -11.51 24.91 -26.95
N ALA A 335 -10.75 23.91 -26.43
CA ALA A 335 -11.28 22.94 -25.47
C ALA A 335 -11.06 23.32 -23.99
N MET A 336 -10.57 24.51 -23.67
CA MET A 336 -10.22 24.89 -22.28
C MET A 336 -11.01 26.07 -21.69
N ILE A 337 -12.04 26.58 -22.36
CA ILE A 337 -12.81 27.77 -21.87
C ILE A 337 -14.24 27.45 -21.43
N VAL A 338 -14.77 26.25 -21.65
CA VAL A 338 -16.17 25.93 -21.30
C VAL A 338 -16.35 25.44 -19.85
N ASN A 339 -15.30 25.10 -19.10
CA ASN A 339 -15.43 24.55 -17.74
C ASN A 339 -15.19 25.54 -16.58
N LYS A 340 -15.28 26.85 -16.79
CA LYS A 340 -15.08 27.87 -15.74
C LYS A 340 -16.32 28.71 -15.37
N LYS A 341 -17.52 28.36 -15.83
CA LYS A 341 -18.74 29.15 -15.56
C LYS A 341 -19.86 28.48 -14.76
N ASN A 342 -19.68 27.26 -14.23
CA ASN A 342 -20.76 26.56 -13.51
C ASN A 342 -20.45 26.23 -12.04
N ASN A 343 -19.72 27.05 -11.30
CA ASN A 343 -19.58 26.87 -9.86
C ASN A 343 -19.65 28.20 -9.13
N LEU A 344 -20.83 28.82 -9.15
CA LEU A 344 -21.20 29.94 -8.26
C LEU A 344 -22.71 29.94 -8.02
N ILE A 345 -23.23 28.94 -7.29
CA ILE A 345 -24.48 29.03 -6.58
C ILE A 345 -24.21 28.56 -5.15
N ARG A 346 -24.07 29.50 -4.22
CA ARG A 346 -24.12 29.27 -2.78
C ARG A 346 -25.59 29.16 -2.38
N PRO A 347 -26.01 28.20 -1.55
CA PRO A 347 -27.25 28.31 -0.81
C PRO A 347 -27.01 29.22 0.41
N GLN A 348 -27.91 30.20 0.55
CA GLN A 348 -28.03 31.05 1.72
C GLN A 348 -28.52 30.20 2.92
N HIS A 349 -27.87 30.36 4.06
CA HIS A 349 -28.37 29.95 5.36
C HIS A 349 -29.53 30.89 5.74
N ASN A 350 -30.68 30.29 6.01
CA ASN A 350 -31.74 30.91 6.81
C ASN A 350 -31.52 30.47 8.26
N ASP A 351 -31.13 31.44 9.06
CA ASP A 351 -31.27 31.41 10.51
C ASP A 351 -32.74 31.71 10.85
N GLU A 352 -33.43 30.74 11.40
CA GLU A 352 -34.70 31.02 12.14
C GLU A 352 -34.59 30.44 13.55
N ASN A 353 -34.58 31.39 14.47
CA ASN A 353 -34.93 31.36 15.88
C ASN A 353 -35.95 30.28 16.25
N VAL A 354 -35.66 29.48 17.27
CA VAL A 354 -36.73 29.02 18.21
C VAL A 354 -36.27 29.28 19.64
N GLN A 355 -37.09 30.16 20.24
CA GLN A 355 -37.08 30.54 21.64
C GLN A 355 -37.38 29.37 22.58
N LYS A 356 -36.83 29.53 23.78
CA LYS A 356 -37.19 28.98 25.09
C LYS A 356 -38.71 28.64 25.23
N ASN A 357 -38.95 27.51 25.90
CA ASN A 357 -39.84 27.49 27.09
C ASN A 357 -39.79 26.16 27.82
N ASN A 358 -39.60 26.29 29.14
CA ASN A 358 -39.87 25.40 30.30
C ASN A 358 -39.11 24.07 30.39
#